data_594d54cb511d774b12c21c74527b152f
#
_entry.id   594d54cb511d774b12c21c74527b152f
#
_cell.length_a   1.000
_cell.length_b   1.000
_cell.length_c   1.000
_cell.angle_alpha   90.00
_cell.angle_beta   90.00
_cell.angle_gamma   90.00
#
_symmetry.space_group_name_H-M   'P 1'
#
loop_
_entity.id
_entity.type
_entity.pdbx_description
1 polymer ?
#
loop_
_entity_poly.entity_id
_entity_poly.type
_entity_poly.pdbx_seq_one_letter_code
_entity_poly.pdbx_strand_id
1 'polypeptide(L)'
;MSKNKEYAEKHAAFAMEQMRRYGIPASVILAQGILESSNGQSQLARKENNHFGIKATNAWLADGGKYGLYTDDKPNEKFCSYDNVGESYEHHSRFLKENKRYSECFKLSPDDYKGWTKGLEKAGYATGGSYASNLQKIIEVNGLDKYDRMVMENMQSQGKEFGAHNAQGETQTKDDVKYSFPVNREKFMLVTSPFGMRQDPLDATKQQMHKGIDIQTRHEEVLATEDNGKVIAVN
;
A
#
# COMPACT_ATOMS: atom_id res chain seq x y z
N MET A 1 17.24 11.50 -8.59
CA MET A 1 16.06 11.47 -7.69
C MET A 1 16.52 11.00 -6.30
N SER A 2 15.92 11.42 -5.19
CA SER A 2 16.30 10.88 -3.88
C SER A 2 15.77 9.46 -3.71
N LYS A 3 16.48 8.61 -2.94
CA LYS A 3 16.04 7.24 -2.65
C LYS A 3 14.61 7.19 -2.07
N ASN A 4 14.24 8.19 -1.25
CA ASN A 4 12.90 8.28 -0.69
C ASN A 4 11.84 8.48 -1.78
N LYS A 5 12.12 9.35 -2.77
CA LYS A 5 11.19 9.56 -3.89
C LYS A 5 11.07 8.33 -4.77
N GLU A 6 12.17 7.66 -5.06
CA GLU A 6 12.17 6.40 -5.83
C GLU A 6 11.34 5.32 -5.13
N TYR A 7 11.53 5.16 -3.82
CA TYR A 7 10.73 4.23 -3.01
C TYR A 7 9.25 4.61 -3.06
N ALA A 8 8.94 5.88 -2.82
CA ALA A 8 7.55 6.35 -2.80
C ALA A 8 6.85 6.14 -4.15
N GLU A 9 7.49 6.50 -5.26
CA GLU A 9 6.92 6.29 -6.60
C GLU A 9 6.66 4.82 -6.90
N LYS A 10 7.61 3.95 -6.53
CA LYS A 10 7.49 2.51 -6.73
C LYS A 10 6.33 1.89 -5.93
N HIS A 11 6.03 2.43 -4.75
CA HIS A 11 5.06 1.83 -3.82
C HIS A 11 3.80 2.67 -3.62
N ALA A 12 3.67 3.81 -4.31
CA ALA A 12 2.53 4.71 -4.18
C ALA A 12 1.18 4.02 -4.40
N ALA A 13 1.10 3.14 -5.40
CA ALA A 13 -0.15 2.42 -5.71
C ALA A 13 -0.64 1.58 -4.52
N PHE A 14 0.26 0.87 -3.83
CA PHE A 14 -0.09 0.11 -2.64
C PHE A 14 -0.58 1.03 -1.52
N ALA A 15 0.16 2.11 -1.23
CA ALA A 15 -0.21 3.04 -0.15
C ALA A 15 -1.55 3.73 -0.41
N MET A 16 -1.80 4.18 -1.63
CA MET A 16 -3.07 4.80 -2.02
C MET A 16 -4.24 3.81 -1.93
N GLU A 17 -4.03 2.55 -2.27
CA GLU A 17 -5.05 1.51 -2.09
C GLU A 17 -5.35 1.27 -0.61
N GLN A 18 -4.33 1.23 0.25
CA GLN A 18 -4.54 1.11 1.68
C GLN A 18 -5.27 2.32 2.27
N MET A 19 -4.98 3.53 1.78
CA MET A 19 -5.72 4.72 2.18
C MET A 19 -7.20 4.61 1.81
N ARG A 20 -7.53 4.19 0.58
CA ARG A 20 -8.93 3.95 0.16
C ARG A 20 -9.66 2.95 1.04
N ARG A 21 -9.00 1.83 1.34
CA ARG A 21 -9.60 0.71 2.08
C ARG A 21 -9.71 0.94 3.58
N TYR A 22 -8.72 1.58 4.17
CA TYR A 22 -8.59 1.67 5.63
C TYR A 22 -8.68 3.10 6.17
N GLY A 23 -8.55 4.12 5.31
CA GLY A 23 -8.55 5.52 5.74
C GLY A 23 -7.24 5.96 6.40
N ILE A 24 -6.14 5.22 6.19
CA ILE A 24 -4.81 5.58 6.67
C ILE A 24 -4.16 6.46 5.60
N PRO A 25 -3.61 7.65 5.89
CA PRO A 25 -2.96 8.49 4.89
C PRO A 25 -1.89 7.72 4.10
N ALA A 26 -1.95 7.77 2.77
CA ALA A 26 -0.96 7.13 1.91
C ALA A 26 0.46 7.67 2.18
N SER A 27 0.56 8.97 2.47
CA SER A 27 1.80 9.64 2.86
C SER A 27 2.42 9.04 4.11
N VAL A 28 1.60 8.72 5.13
CA VAL A 28 2.05 8.10 6.38
C VAL A 28 2.55 6.68 6.13
N ILE A 29 1.79 5.89 5.38
CA ILE A 29 2.19 4.50 5.02
C ILE A 29 3.53 4.51 4.26
N LEU A 30 3.68 5.40 3.28
CA LEU A 30 4.93 5.54 2.54
C LEU A 30 6.10 5.97 3.41
N ALA A 31 5.88 6.95 4.30
CA ALA A 31 6.93 7.41 5.21
C ALA A 31 7.38 6.32 6.19
N GLN A 32 6.43 5.52 6.72
CA GLN A 32 6.74 4.35 7.53
C GLN A 32 7.53 3.32 6.72
N GLY A 33 7.08 2.96 5.53
CA GLY A 33 7.80 2.03 4.66
C GLY A 33 9.23 2.49 4.33
N ILE A 34 9.42 3.78 4.05
CA ILE A 34 10.75 4.38 3.83
C ILE A 34 11.64 4.21 5.07
N LEU A 35 11.13 4.58 6.25
CA LEU A 35 11.87 4.56 7.50
C LEU A 35 12.20 3.14 7.94
N GLU A 36 11.19 2.28 8.05
CA GLU A 36 11.30 0.93 8.61
C GLU A 36 12.11 -0.03 7.72
N SER A 37 12.02 0.15 6.39
CA SER A 37 12.70 -0.72 5.43
C SER A 37 14.03 -0.18 4.91
N SER A 38 14.46 1.01 5.35
CA SER A 38 15.61 1.71 4.74
C SER A 38 15.43 1.85 3.22
N ASN A 39 14.28 2.37 2.79
CA ASN A 39 13.89 2.46 1.37
C ASN A 39 13.82 1.09 0.66
N GLY A 40 13.38 0.05 1.36
CA GLY A 40 13.31 -1.31 0.82
C GLY A 40 14.66 -2.02 0.73
N GLN A 41 15.72 -1.45 1.33
CA GLN A 41 17.08 -2.00 1.26
C GLN A 41 17.44 -2.87 2.47
N SER A 42 16.63 -2.88 3.54
CA SER A 42 16.87 -3.76 4.67
C SER A 42 16.83 -5.24 4.26
N GLN A 43 17.53 -6.10 4.98
CA GLN A 43 17.49 -7.55 4.71
C GLN A 43 16.06 -8.10 4.80
N LEU A 44 15.30 -7.63 5.77
CA LEU A 44 13.93 -8.05 6.00
C LEU A 44 13.04 -7.66 4.80
N ALA A 45 13.14 -6.42 4.30
CA ALA A 45 12.39 -5.99 3.13
C ALA A 45 12.76 -6.77 1.86
N ARG A 46 14.06 -7.05 1.66
CA ARG A 46 14.56 -7.71 0.45
C ARG A 46 14.30 -9.21 0.41
N LYS A 47 14.36 -9.89 1.56
CA LYS A 47 14.23 -11.35 1.64
C LYS A 47 12.80 -11.79 1.92
N GLU A 48 12.09 -11.02 2.77
CA GLU A 48 10.79 -11.39 3.29
C GLU A 48 9.67 -10.49 2.77
N ASN A 49 9.95 -9.54 1.87
CA ASN A 49 9.01 -8.51 1.43
C ASN A 49 8.36 -7.72 2.60
N ASN A 50 8.95 -7.76 3.79
CA ASN A 50 8.43 -7.15 5.00
C ASN A 50 9.00 -5.73 5.15
N HIS A 51 8.23 -4.75 4.72
CA HIS A 51 8.62 -3.34 4.68
C HIS A 51 8.34 -2.57 5.98
N PHE A 52 7.64 -3.17 6.92
CA PHE A 52 7.18 -2.51 8.15
C PHE A 52 7.70 -3.18 9.44
N GLY A 53 8.53 -4.19 9.32
CA GLY A 53 9.10 -4.87 10.48
C GLY A 53 8.07 -5.61 11.33
N ILE A 54 7.01 -6.15 10.72
CA ILE A 54 5.96 -6.84 11.46
C ILE A 54 6.46 -8.20 11.94
N LYS A 55 6.43 -8.40 13.26
CA LYS A 55 6.80 -9.67 13.92
C LYS A 55 5.68 -10.71 13.73
N ALA A 56 6.07 -11.96 13.48
CA ALA A 56 5.13 -13.06 13.34
C ALA A 56 4.55 -13.44 14.71
N THR A 57 3.25 -13.24 14.86
CA THR A 57 2.50 -13.63 16.06
C THR A 57 2.15 -15.13 16.05
N ASN A 58 1.73 -15.67 17.20
CA ASN A 58 1.23 -17.04 17.25
C ASN A 58 0.01 -17.25 16.35
N ALA A 59 -0.87 -16.26 16.23
CA ALA A 59 -2.00 -16.31 15.31
C ALA A 59 -1.53 -16.41 13.85
N TRP A 60 -0.58 -15.56 13.43
CA TRP A 60 0.02 -15.63 12.11
C TRP A 60 0.58 -17.02 11.78
N LEU A 61 1.29 -17.63 12.74
CA LEU A 61 1.89 -18.95 12.56
C LEU A 61 0.82 -20.07 12.53
N ALA A 62 -0.23 -19.94 13.35
CA ALA A 62 -1.34 -20.90 13.37
C ALA A 62 -2.13 -20.91 12.04
N ASP A 63 -2.21 -19.75 11.38
CA ASP A 63 -2.83 -19.61 10.06
C ASP A 63 -1.91 -20.03 8.89
N GLY A 64 -0.74 -20.62 9.18
CA GLY A 64 0.21 -21.10 8.17
C GLY A 64 1.10 -19.99 7.60
N GLY A 65 1.14 -18.83 8.25
CA GLY A 65 1.96 -17.69 7.80
C GLY A 65 3.47 -17.99 7.83
N LYS A 66 4.17 -17.58 6.80
CA LYS A 66 5.62 -17.74 6.65
C LYS A 66 6.39 -16.73 7.51
N TYR A 67 7.60 -17.06 7.90
CA TYR A 67 8.46 -16.17 8.67
C TYR A 67 9.96 -16.34 8.35
N GLY A 68 10.72 -15.27 8.54
CA GLY A 68 12.17 -15.27 8.62
C GLY A 68 12.66 -15.06 10.05
N LEU A 69 13.89 -15.50 10.35
CA LEU A 69 14.54 -15.30 11.64
C LEU A 69 15.55 -14.16 11.55
N TYR A 70 15.39 -13.16 12.42
CA TYR A 70 16.27 -11.99 12.47
C TYR A 70 16.60 -11.62 13.91
N THR A 71 17.72 -10.95 14.10
CA THR A 71 18.08 -10.36 15.39
C THR A 71 17.60 -8.92 15.41
N ASP A 72 16.76 -8.60 16.39
CA ASP A 72 16.26 -7.27 16.69
C ASP A 72 16.47 -7.01 18.20
N ASP A 73 15.45 -6.93 19.02
CA ASP A 73 15.59 -6.84 20.49
C ASP A 73 16.20 -8.11 21.10
N LYS A 74 15.95 -9.25 20.48
CA LYS A 74 16.46 -10.58 20.84
C LYS A 74 16.96 -11.33 19.62
N PRO A 75 17.88 -12.29 19.80
CA PRO A 75 18.30 -13.16 18.70
C PRO A 75 17.14 -14.09 18.27
N ASN A 76 17.10 -14.38 16.97
CA ASN A 76 16.17 -15.32 16.36
C ASN A 76 14.67 -14.97 16.54
N GLU A 77 14.34 -13.69 16.52
CA GLU A 77 12.94 -13.27 16.49
C GLU A 77 12.31 -13.57 15.12
N LYS A 78 11.03 -13.98 15.14
CA LYS A 78 10.26 -14.30 13.96
C LYS A 78 9.61 -13.06 13.39
N PHE A 79 9.90 -12.75 12.13
CA PHE A 79 9.25 -11.69 11.37
C PHE A 79 8.42 -12.28 10.25
N CYS A 80 7.25 -11.69 9.97
CA CYS A 80 6.40 -12.14 8.86
C CYS A 80 7.15 -12.11 7.54
N SER A 81 6.94 -13.14 6.73
CA SER A 81 7.42 -13.25 5.37
C SER A 81 6.23 -13.28 4.41
N TYR A 82 6.29 -12.46 3.35
CA TYR A 82 5.22 -12.29 2.39
C TYR A 82 5.64 -12.72 1.00
N ASP A 83 4.69 -13.17 0.19
CA ASP A 83 4.94 -13.57 -1.18
C ASP A 83 5.27 -12.35 -2.08
N ASN A 84 4.75 -11.18 -1.71
CA ASN A 84 5.00 -9.91 -2.41
C ASN A 84 4.90 -8.72 -1.46
N VAL A 85 5.38 -7.57 -1.92
CA VAL A 85 5.37 -6.32 -1.13
C VAL A 85 3.95 -5.83 -0.81
N GLY A 86 2.99 -6.03 -1.71
CA GLY A 86 1.60 -5.60 -1.50
C GLY A 86 0.97 -6.25 -0.27
N GLU A 87 1.28 -7.52 0.00
CA GLU A 87 0.82 -8.22 1.20
C GLU A 87 1.38 -7.59 2.49
N SER A 88 2.60 -7.10 2.47
CA SER A 88 3.19 -6.36 3.59
C SER A 88 2.42 -5.06 3.87
N TYR A 89 2.03 -4.31 2.83
CA TYR A 89 1.22 -3.10 2.94
C TYR A 89 -0.17 -3.40 3.49
N GLU A 90 -0.81 -4.45 2.99
CA GLU A 90 -2.11 -4.91 3.47
C GLU A 90 -2.06 -5.34 4.93
N HIS A 91 -1.10 -6.18 5.31
CA HIS A 91 -0.97 -6.63 6.69
C HIS A 91 -0.65 -5.47 7.64
N HIS A 92 0.19 -4.53 7.25
CA HIS A 92 0.46 -3.31 8.02
C HIS A 92 -0.83 -2.51 8.30
N SER A 93 -1.64 -2.29 7.27
CA SER A 93 -2.89 -1.53 7.41
C SER A 93 -3.89 -2.26 8.31
N ARG A 94 -4.03 -3.57 8.13
CA ARG A 94 -4.83 -4.43 9.01
C ARG A 94 -4.33 -4.40 10.45
N PHE A 95 -3.02 -4.53 10.66
CA PHE A 95 -2.41 -4.45 11.98
C PHE A 95 -2.76 -3.14 12.69
N LEU A 96 -2.70 -1.99 12.00
CA LEU A 96 -3.12 -0.73 12.59
C LEU A 96 -4.62 -0.71 12.89
N LYS A 97 -5.46 -1.21 11.97
CA LYS A 97 -6.92 -1.19 12.12
C LYS A 97 -7.44 -2.07 13.23
N GLU A 98 -6.88 -3.27 13.37
CA GLU A 98 -7.33 -4.28 14.33
C GLU A 98 -6.79 -4.04 15.75
N ASN A 99 -5.67 -3.33 15.87
CA ASN A 99 -5.05 -3.09 17.16
C ASN A 99 -5.65 -1.85 17.85
N LYS A 100 -6.41 -2.09 18.92
CA LYS A 100 -7.16 -1.06 19.66
C LYS A 100 -6.33 0.17 20.08
N ARG A 101 -5.03 0.03 20.30
CA ARG A 101 -4.18 1.16 20.70
C ARG A 101 -4.08 2.25 19.64
N TYR A 102 -4.35 1.94 18.37
CA TYR A 102 -4.36 2.91 17.27
C TYR A 102 -5.74 3.46 16.95
N SER A 103 -6.80 3.06 17.66
CA SER A 103 -8.18 3.44 17.36
C SER A 103 -8.40 4.96 17.27
N GLU A 104 -7.67 5.75 18.06
CA GLU A 104 -7.77 7.21 18.03
C GLU A 104 -7.26 7.81 16.71
N CYS A 105 -6.30 7.16 16.04
CA CYS A 105 -5.83 7.60 14.72
C CYS A 105 -6.97 7.54 13.68
N PHE A 106 -7.83 6.54 13.76
CA PHE A 106 -8.94 6.36 12.82
C PHE A 106 -10.12 7.32 13.02
N LYS A 107 -10.05 8.19 14.02
CA LYS A 107 -10.99 9.32 14.20
C LYS A 107 -10.51 10.59 13.48
N LEU A 108 -9.26 10.60 13.01
CA LEU A 108 -8.67 11.71 12.28
C LEU A 108 -9.07 11.65 10.81
N SER A 109 -9.02 12.82 10.13
CA SER A 109 -9.18 12.84 8.68
C SER A 109 -8.09 12.01 7.99
N PRO A 110 -8.42 11.29 6.90
CA PRO A 110 -7.45 10.49 6.15
C PRO A 110 -6.34 11.32 5.49
N ASP A 111 -6.43 12.64 5.43
CA ASP A 111 -5.41 13.57 4.95
C ASP A 111 -4.67 14.31 6.07
N ASP A 112 -5.04 14.09 7.34
CA ASP A 112 -4.34 14.67 8.49
C ASP A 112 -3.10 13.83 8.86
N TYR A 113 -2.10 13.80 7.99
CA TYR A 113 -0.86 13.08 8.26
C TYR A 113 -0.14 13.55 9.53
N LYS A 114 -0.31 14.83 9.92
CA LYS A 114 0.31 15.36 11.15
C LYS A 114 -0.34 14.78 12.41
N GLY A 115 -1.65 14.72 12.43
CA GLY A 115 -2.40 14.06 13.51
C GLY A 115 -2.09 12.56 13.56
N TRP A 116 -2.06 11.89 12.41
CA TRP A 116 -1.76 10.47 12.31
C TRP A 116 -0.38 10.11 12.85
N THR A 117 0.67 10.83 12.43
CA THR A 117 2.05 10.55 12.90
C THR A 117 2.20 10.75 14.40
N LYS A 118 1.58 11.79 14.97
CA LYS A 118 1.55 12.01 16.43
C LYS A 118 0.75 10.92 17.15
N GLY A 119 -0.37 10.50 16.57
CA GLY A 119 -1.19 9.40 17.10
C GLY A 119 -0.43 8.08 17.15
N LEU A 120 0.30 7.74 16.11
CA LEU A 120 1.14 6.55 16.04
C LEU A 120 2.27 6.57 17.09
N GLU A 121 2.95 7.72 17.26
CA GLU A 121 3.99 7.89 18.29
C GLU A 121 3.39 7.75 19.69
N LYS A 122 2.27 8.43 19.96
CA LYS A 122 1.56 8.35 21.25
C LYS A 122 1.08 6.93 21.56
N ALA A 123 0.65 6.18 20.55
CA ALA A 123 0.23 4.79 20.68
C ALA A 123 1.41 3.81 20.81
N GLY A 124 2.66 4.29 20.76
CA GLY A 124 3.85 3.47 20.92
C GLY A 124 4.16 2.57 19.72
N TYR A 125 3.96 3.08 18.49
CA TYR A 125 4.38 2.36 17.30
C TYR A 125 5.90 2.17 17.28
N ALA A 126 6.64 3.18 17.73
CA ALA A 126 8.08 3.11 17.95
C ALA A 126 8.43 3.71 19.33
N THR A 127 9.54 3.28 19.90
CA THR A 127 9.96 3.65 21.27
C THR A 127 10.69 5.00 21.36
N GLY A 128 11.03 5.64 20.23
CA GLY A 128 11.75 6.92 20.21
C GLY A 128 10.81 8.12 20.13
N GLY A 129 11.02 9.12 20.98
CA GLY A 129 10.21 10.35 21.03
C GLY A 129 10.39 11.32 19.85
N SER A 130 10.95 10.87 18.72
CA SER A 130 11.11 11.63 17.48
C SER A 130 10.44 10.93 16.27
N TYR A 131 9.64 9.90 16.51
CA TYR A 131 9.04 9.13 15.44
C TYR A 131 8.12 9.97 14.55
N ALA A 132 7.22 10.72 15.18
CA ALA A 132 6.30 11.61 14.46
C ALA A 132 7.04 12.65 13.64
N SER A 133 8.05 13.31 14.23
CA SER A 133 8.83 14.34 13.53
C SER A 133 9.64 13.78 12.38
N ASN A 134 10.18 12.57 12.51
CA ASN A 134 10.89 11.88 11.43
C ASN A 134 9.96 11.55 10.26
N LEU A 135 8.77 11.01 10.54
CA LEU A 135 7.78 10.73 9.50
C LEU A 135 7.31 12.03 8.80
N GLN A 136 7.00 13.08 9.57
CA GLN A 136 6.59 14.37 9.01
C GLN A 136 7.66 14.95 8.11
N LYS A 137 8.93 14.91 8.54
CA LYS A 137 10.06 15.36 7.72
C LYS A 137 10.17 14.56 6.40
N ILE A 138 10.01 13.24 6.45
CA ILE A 138 10.01 12.40 5.24
C ILE A 138 8.88 12.80 4.31
N ILE A 139 7.68 13.01 4.84
CA ILE A 139 6.50 13.41 4.06
C ILE A 139 6.73 14.77 3.41
N GLU A 140 7.12 15.77 4.18
CA GLU A 140 7.25 17.16 3.73
C GLU A 140 8.38 17.35 2.72
N VAL A 141 9.58 16.80 3.02
CA VAL A 141 10.76 16.94 2.12
C VAL A 141 10.54 16.24 0.78
N ASN A 142 9.76 15.17 0.74
CA ASN A 142 9.53 14.41 -0.48
C ASN A 142 8.17 14.71 -1.13
N GLY A 143 7.33 15.55 -0.53
CA GLY A 143 6.00 15.92 -1.02
C GLY A 143 5.06 14.73 -1.13
N LEU A 144 5.08 13.84 -0.13
CA LEU A 144 4.29 12.60 -0.17
C LEU A 144 2.79 12.83 0.06
N ASP A 145 2.41 13.95 0.67
CA ASP A 145 1.02 14.39 0.87
C ASP A 145 0.23 14.55 -0.44
N LYS A 146 0.92 14.66 -1.57
CA LYS A 146 0.30 14.63 -2.90
C LYS A 146 -0.52 13.35 -3.12
N TYR A 147 -0.07 12.20 -2.59
CA TYR A 147 -0.76 10.94 -2.75
C TYR A 147 -2.07 10.89 -1.94
N ASP A 148 -2.09 11.55 -0.78
CA ASP A 148 -3.32 11.71 0.01
C ASP A 148 -4.35 12.54 -0.77
N ARG A 149 -3.92 13.69 -1.32
CA ARG A 149 -4.79 14.53 -2.16
C ARG A 149 -5.35 13.79 -3.37
N MET A 150 -4.50 13.03 -4.07
CA MET A 150 -4.95 12.23 -5.22
C MET A 150 -6.05 11.23 -4.85
N VAL A 151 -5.93 10.58 -3.69
CA VAL A 151 -6.95 9.66 -3.21
C VAL A 151 -8.22 10.40 -2.81
N MET A 152 -8.09 11.52 -2.07
CA MET A 152 -9.22 12.35 -1.65
C MET A 152 -10.05 12.87 -2.85
N GLU A 153 -9.39 13.43 -3.85
CA GLU A 153 -10.02 13.93 -5.07
C GLU A 153 -10.73 12.82 -5.84
N ASN A 154 -10.10 11.65 -5.95
CA ASN A 154 -10.70 10.50 -6.61
C ASN A 154 -11.94 9.98 -5.87
N MET A 155 -11.86 9.87 -4.53
CA MET A 155 -12.99 9.43 -3.70
C MET A 155 -14.16 10.41 -3.78
N GLN A 156 -13.89 11.71 -3.70
CA GLN A 156 -14.92 12.75 -3.84
C GLN A 156 -15.61 12.72 -5.20
N SER A 157 -14.84 12.57 -6.29
CA SER A 157 -15.40 12.49 -7.64
C SER A 157 -16.29 11.28 -7.86
N GLN A 158 -16.08 10.21 -7.08
CA GLN A 158 -16.85 8.96 -7.14
C GLN A 158 -17.96 8.88 -6.09
N GLY A 159 -18.12 9.88 -5.21
CA GLY A 159 -19.09 9.85 -4.11
C GLY A 159 -18.85 8.72 -3.10
N LYS A 160 -17.60 8.27 -2.94
CA LYS A 160 -17.21 7.15 -2.07
C LYS A 160 -16.71 7.65 -0.72
N GLU A 161 -16.95 6.84 0.33
CA GLU A 161 -16.44 7.07 1.67
C GLU A 161 -15.23 6.18 2.00
N PHE A 162 -14.32 6.69 2.84
CA PHE A 162 -13.18 5.93 3.31
C PHE A 162 -13.58 4.81 4.26
N GLY A 163 -12.98 3.64 4.11
CA GLY A 163 -13.21 2.52 5.01
C GLY A 163 -14.56 1.83 4.86
N ALA A 164 -15.33 2.14 3.81
CA ALA A 164 -16.62 1.50 3.51
C ALA A 164 -16.49 0.05 3.03
N HIS A 165 -15.30 -0.54 3.10
CA HIS A 165 -15.13 -1.96 2.77
C HIS A 165 -15.52 -2.82 3.98
N ASN A 166 -16.67 -3.48 3.85
CA ASN A 166 -17.02 -4.63 4.68
C ASN A 166 -15.97 -5.73 4.50
N ALA A 167 -15.69 -6.48 5.57
CA ALA A 167 -14.76 -7.62 5.59
C ALA A 167 -15.10 -8.77 4.61
N GLN A 168 -16.09 -8.59 3.78
CA GLN A 168 -16.57 -9.49 2.72
C GLN A 168 -16.51 -8.75 1.38
N GLY A 169 -15.36 -8.51 0.84
CA GLY A 169 -15.03 -8.21 -0.57
C GLY A 169 -16.08 -7.72 -1.58
N GLU A 170 -17.23 -7.21 -1.17
CA GLU A 170 -18.31 -6.75 -2.05
C GLU A 170 -18.68 -5.29 -1.77
N THR A 171 -18.27 -4.42 -2.67
CA THR A 171 -18.81 -3.06 -2.78
C THR A 171 -20.20 -3.14 -3.41
N GLN A 172 -21.26 -2.98 -2.64
CA GLN A 172 -22.55 -2.62 -3.21
C GLN A 172 -22.58 -1.11 -3.45
N THR A 173 -22.25 -0.68 -4.65
CA THR A 173 -22.65 0.64 -5.15
C THR A 173 -24.02 0.52 -5.80
N LYS A 174 -24.95 1.40 -5.38
CA LYS A 174 -26.24 1.58 -6.01
C LYS A 174 -26.10 2.32 -7.35
N ASP A 175 -25.49 1.72 -8.32
CA ASP A 175 -25.66 2.04 -9.74
C ASP A 175 -25.10 0.86 -10.53
N ASP A 176 -25.89 0.31 -11.42
CA ASP A 176 -25.75 -0.95 -12.13
C ASP A 176 -24.59 -1.04 -13.15
N VAL A 177 -23.39 -0.63 -12.80
CA VAL A 177 -22.21 -0.93 -13.61
C VAL A 177 -21.26 -1.81 -12.79
N LYS A 178 -21.46 -3.11 -12.89
CA LYS A 178 -20.53 -4.12 -12.34
C LYS A 178 -19.26 -4.14 -13.17
N TYR A 179 -18.27 -3.39 -12.76
CA TYR A 179 -16.91 -3.63 -13.24
C TYR A 179 -16.29 -4.75 -12.42
N SER A 180 -16.10 -5.91 -13.01
CA SER A 180 -15.27 -6.95 -12.41
C SER A 180 -13.79 -6.60 -12.60
N PHE A 181 -12.99 -6.90 -11.60
CA PHE A 181 -11.53 -6.79 -11.75
C PHE A 181 -11.08 -7.79 -12.84
N PRO A 182 -10.28 -7.38 -13.84
CA PRO A 182 -10.05 -8.16 -15.06
C PRO A 182 -9.28 -9.47 -14.84
N VAL A 183 -8.77 -9.71 -13.64
CA VAL A 183 -8.04 -10.93 -13.27
C VAL A 183 -8.51 -11.41 -11.89
N ASN A 184 -8.42 -12.72 -11.64
CA ASN A 184 -8.71 -13.26 -10.33
C ASN A 184 -7.81 -12.56 -9.28
N ARG A 185 -8.42 -11.99 -8.23
CA ARG A 185 -7.71 -11.23 -7.18
C ARG A 185 -6.62 -12.05 -6.48
N GLU A 186 -6.81 -13.36 -6.36
CA GLU A 186 -5.81 -14.27 -5.77
C GLU A 186 -4.60 -14.46 -6.69
N LYS A 187 -4.76 -14.23 -7.99
CA LYS A 187 -3.69 -14.32 -8.99
C LYS A 187 -3.05 -12.98 -9.34
N PHE A 188 -3.62 -11.87 -8.87
CA PHE A 188 -3.05 -10.54 -9.05
C PHE A 188 -1.75 -10.41 -8.26
N MET A 189 -0.67 -10.03 -8.92
CA MET A 189 0.62 -9.78 -8.28
C MET A 189 0.90 -8.29 -8.11
N LEU A 190 0.93 -7.55 -9.21
CA LEU A 190 1.21 -6.12 -9.17
C LEU A 190 0.82 -5.44 -10.49
N VAL A 191 0.67 -4.12 -10.43
CA VAL A 191 0.65 -3.26 -11.61
C VAL A 191 2.09 -2.99 -12.03
N THR A 192 2.49 -3.51 -13.18
CA THR A 192 3.84 -3.33 -13.72
C THR A 192 4.01 -1.99 -14.41
N SER A 193 2.92 -1.42 -14.93
CA SER A 193 2.91 -0.09 -15.52
C SER A 193 1.54 0.58 -15.35
N PRO A 194 1.47 1.71 -14.63
CA PRO A 194 0.22 2.43 -14.45
C PRO A 194 -0.18 3.22 -15.71
N PHE A 195 -1.45 3.59 -15.78
CA PHE A 195 -1.95 4.54 -16.76
C PHE A 195 -1.28 5.91 -16.56
N GLY A 196 -0.89 6.57 -17.65
CA GLY A 196 -0.34 7.91 -17.61
C GLY A 196 0.93 8.09 -18.44
N MET A 197 1.55 9.26 -18.27
CA MET A 197 2.83 9.56 -18.92
C MET A 197 3.95 8.73 -18.28
N ARG A 198 4.68 8.00 -19.10
CA ARG A 198 5.84 7.21 -18.69
C ARG A 198 6.99 7.37 -19.67
N GLN A 199 8.18 7.03 -19.22
CA GLN A 199 9.34 6.91 -20.09
C GLN A 199 9.11 5.77 -21.10
N ASP A 200 9.44 6.00 -22.35
CA ASP A 200 9.32 4.96 -23.37
C ASP A 200 10.28 3.80 -23.02
N PRO A 201 9.79 2.56 -22.94
CA PRO A 201 10.62 1.42 -22.56
C PRO A 201 11.70 1.09 -23.60
N LEU A 202 11.57 1.60 -24.83
CA LEU A 202 12.52 1.38 -25.91
C LEU A 202 13.43 2.60 -26.17
N ASP A 203 13.04 3.79 -25.67
CA ASP A 203 13.79 5.03 -25.82
C ASP A 203 13.70 5.89 -24.55
N ALA A 204 14.69 5.75 -23.69
CA ALA A 204 14.76 6.46 -22.41
C ALA A 204 14.81 8.00 -22.52
N THR A 205 14.94 8.55 -23.72
CA THR A 205 14.90 10.00 -23.95
C THR A 205 13.51 10.54 -24.21
N LYS A 206 12.53 9.66 -24.44
CA LYS A 206 11.15 10.01 -24.79
C LYS A 206 10.19 9.67 -23.65
N GLN A 207 9.15 10.46 -23.55
CA GLN A 207 7.98 10.16 -22.75
C GLN A 207 6.79 9.84 -23.65
N GLN A 208 6.03 8.81 -23.28
CA GLN A 208 4.81 8.43 -23.99
C GLN A 208 3.64 8.25 -23.04
N MET A 209 2.44 8.47 -23.56
CA MET A 209 1.21 8.22 -22.81
C MET A 209 0.89 6.74 -22.83
N HIS A 210 0.94 6.10 -21.66
CA HIS A 210 0.45 4.75 -21.48
C HIS A 210 -1.08 4.79 -21.29
N LYS A 211 -1.82 4.29 -22.25
CA LYS A 211 -3.30 4.33 -22.31
C LYS A 211 -3.97 3.13 -21.63
N GLY A 212 -3.21 2.35 -20.91
CA GLY A 212 -3.66 1.15 -20.19
C GLY A 212 -3.00 1.00 -18.84
N ILE A 213 -3.24 -0.13 -18.22
CA ILE A 213 -2.57 -0.59 -17.01
C ILE A 213 -2.00 -1.96 -17.31
N ASP A 214 -0.68 -2.12 -17.16
CA ASP A 214 -0.07 -3.44 -17.26
C ASP A 214 -0.12 -4.12 -15.89
N ILE A 215 -0.63 -5.34 -15.87
CA ILE A 215 -0.85 -6.13 -14.66
C ILE A 215 -0.04 -7.42 -14.77
N GLN A 216 0.73 -7.73 -13.75
CA GLN A 216 1.37 -9.04 -13.61
C GLN A 216 0.49 -9.96 -12.77
N THR A 217 0.28 -11.19 -13.26
CA THR A 217 -0.52 -12.22 -12.60
C THR A 217 0.27 -13.52 -12.44
N ARG A 218 -0.19 -14.37 -11.52
CA ARG A 218 0.28 -15.77 -11.41
C ARG A 218 -0.61 -16.65 -12.30
N HIS A 219 -0.16 -17.00 -13.48
CA HIS A 219 -0.89 -17.82 -14.44
C HIS A 219 -2.24 -17.25 -14.90
N GLU A 220 -2.30 -17.08 -16.17
CA GLU A 220 -3.21 -16.26 -16.93
C GLU A 220 -4.61 -16.80 -17.08
N GLU A 221 -5.57 -16.22 -16.51
CA GLU A 221 -6.88 -16.11 -17.12
C GLU A 221 -7.34 -14.66 -16.95
N VAL A 222 -7.39 -13.94 -18.07
CA VAL A 222 -8.08 -12.65 -18.11
C VAL A 222 -9.57 -12.95 -17.98
N LEU A 223 -10.16 -12.60 -16.87
CA LEU A 223 -11.61 -12.64 -16.72
C LEU A 223 -12.21 -11.56 -17.62
N ALA A 224 -13.09 -11.94 -18.53
CA ALA A 224 -13.82 -10.98 -19.32
C ALA A 224 -14.63 -10.05 -18.40
N THR A 225 -14.62 -8.73 -18.68
CA THR A 225 -15.53 -7.80 -18.02
C THR A 225 -16.96 -8.14 -18.39
N GLU A 226 -17.86 -8.21 -17.42
CA GLU A 226 -19.20 -8.76 -17.61
C GLU A 226 -20.08 -7.98 -18.56
N ASP A 227 -19.90 -6.71 -18.87
CA ASP A 227 -20.78 -5.95 -19.73
C ASP A 227 -20.06 -5.23 -20.85
N ASN A 228 -20.32 -5.67 -22.08
CA ASN A 228 -20.10 -4.94 -23.34
C ASN A 228 -18.71 -4.32 -23.55
N GLY A 229 -17.68 -4.92 -23.00
CA GLY A 229 -16.31 -4.54 -23.30
C GLY A 229 -15.97 -4.85 -24.76
N LYS A 230 -15.49 -3.86 -25.50
CA LYS A 230 -14.98 -4.04 -26.86
C LYS A 230 -13.48 -4.24 -26.80
N VAL A 231 -13.00 -5.38 -27.28
CA VAL A 231 -11.56 -5.58 -27.51
C VAL A 231 -11.14 -4.65 -28.65
N ILE A 232 -10.25 -3.70 -28.35
CA ILE A 232 -9.75 -2.71 -29.34
C ILE A 232 -8.37 -3.04 -29.88
N ALA A 233 -7.61 -3.89 -29.19
CA ALA A 233 -6.36 -4.47 -29.68
C ALA A 233 -5.99 -5.73 -28.91
N VAL A 234 -5.40 -6.71 -29.59
CA VAL A 234 -4.67 -7.84 -29.02
C VAL A 234 -3.29 -7.82 -29.66
N ASN A 235 -2.24 -7.68 -28.85
CA ASN A 235 -0.84 -7.76 -29.29
C ASN A 235 -0.27 -9.10 -28.86
#